data_43b37c776d21913ff3f8c34e9fbcf98e
#
_entry.id   43b37c776d21913ff3f8c34e9fbcf98e
#
_cell.length_a   1.000
_cell.length_b   1.000
_cell.length_c   1.000
_cell.angle_alpha   90.00
_cell.angle_beta   90.00
_cell.angle_gamma   90.00
#
_symmetry.space_group_name_H-M   'P 1'
#
loop_
_entity.id
_entity.type
_entity.pdbx_description
1 polymer ?
#
loop_
_entity_poly.entity_id
_entity_poly.type
_entity_poly.pdbx_seq_one_letter_code
_entity_poly.pdbx_strand_id
1 'polypeptide(L)'
;MGIQIGEQGFTATSGNHVLKPQGIPHTFWNAGAQPARTVENISPAGFEKHFDEIGEVVWAAAGGEPDFAKLTEIADRYGLTMYMERVPALLEKYNLRLG
;
A
#
# COMPACT_ATOMS: atom_id res chain seq x y z
N MET A 1 13.07 -1.55 -1.00
CA MET A 1 11.63 -1.57 -0.68
C MET A 1 11.20 -2.99 -0.39
N GLY A 2 10.55 -3.20 0.73
CA GLY A 2 9.97 -4.50 1.06
C GLY A 2 8.64 -4.69 0.37
N ILE A 3 8.35 -5.90 -0.08
CA ILE A 3 7.11 -6.23 -0.78
C ILE A 3 6.65 -7.61 -0.31
N GLN A 4 5.35 -7.76 -0.12
CA GLN A 4 4.75 -9.07 0.09
C GLN A 4 3.59 -9.25 -0.90
N ILE A 5 3.62 -10.36 -1.62
CA ILE A 5 2.57 -10.75 -2.57
C ILE A 5 2.09 -12.15 -2.15
N GLY A 6 0.80 -12.26 -1.80
CA GLY A 6 0.29 -13.46 -1.17
C GLY A 6 1.02 -13.70 0.13
N GLU A 7 1.74 -14.82 0.25
CA GLU A 7 2.54 -15.15 1.43
C GLU A 7 4.05 -14.99 1.22
N GLN A 8 4.47 -14.55 0.01
CA GLN A 8 5.88 -14.37 -0.31
C GLN A 8 6.32 -12.95 -0.04
N GLY A 9 7.33 -12.81 0.82
CA GLY A 9 7.98 -11.53 1.07
C GLY A 9 9.35 -11.47 0.42
N PHE A 10 9.70 -10.31 -0.13
CA PHE A 10 11.02 -10.10 -0.73
C PHE A 10 11.38 -8.61 -0.71
N THR A 11 12.63 -8.32 -1.05
CA THR A 11 13.13 -6.94 -1.15
C THR A 11 13.38 -6.61 -2.61
N ALA A 12 12.81 -5.50 -3.07
CA ALA A 12 13.09 -4.94 -4.38
C ALA A 12 14.11 -3.81 -4.25
N THR A 13 15.07 -3.78 -5.16
CA THR A 13 16.09 -2.74 -5.24
C THR A 13 15.90 -1.91 -6.50
N SER A 14 16.65 -0.79 -6.61
CA SER A 14 16.58 0.08 -7.78
C SER A 14 16.77 -0.71 -9.07
N GLY A 15 15.91 -0.44 -10.06
CA GLY A 15 15.92 -1.15 -11.34
C GLY A 15 15.08 -2.43 -11.38
N ASN A 16 14.56 -2.87 -10.24
CA ASN A 16 13.67 -4.03 -10.22
C ASN A 16 12.27 -3.69 -10.72
N HIS A 17 11.68 -4.64 -11.41
CA HIS A 17 10.28 -4.60 -11.83
C HIS A 17 9.52 -5.70 -11.10
N VAL A 18 8.38 -5.34 -10.52
CA VAL A 18 7.54 -6.28 -9.78
C VAL A 18 6.14 -6.28 -10.36
N LEU A 19 5.67 -7.45 -10.76
CA LEU A 19 4.29 -7.62 -11.20
C LEU A 19 3.42 -7.97 -10.00
N LYS A 20 2.34 -7.20 -9.80
CA LYS A 20 1.35 -7.46 -8.76
C LYS A 20 0.06 -7.94 -9.44
N PRO A 21 -0.14 -9.26 -9.56
CA PRO A 21 -1.32 -9.79 -10.22
C PRO A 21 -2.60 -9.39 -9.52
N GLN A 22 -3.65 -9.15 -10.30
CA GLN A 22 -4.97 -8.88 -9.78
C GLN A 22 -5.49 -10.09 -8.99
N GLY A 23 -6.21 -9.83 -7.90
CA GLY A 23 -6.82 -10.88 -7.09
C GLY A 23 -5.92 -11.51 -6.04
N ILE A 24 -4.65 -11.09 -5.94
CA ILE A 24 -3.72 -11.57 -4.92
C ILE A 24 -3.45 -10.44 -3.92
N PRO A 25 -3.68 -10.65 -2.61
CA PRO A 25 -3.35 -9.66 -1.60
C PRO A 25 -1.87 -9.31 -1.64
N HIS A 26 -1.55 -8.03 -1.59
CA HIS A 26 -0.18 -7.55 -1.61
C HIS A 26 -0.01 -6.27 -0.82
N THR A 27 1.21 -5.98 -0.43
CA THR A 27 1.58 -4.74 0.22
C THR A 27 3.04 -4.43 -0.04
N PHE A 28 3.43 -3.19 0.21
CA PHE A 28 4.83 -2.79 0.14
C PHE A 28 5.14 -1.75 1.22
N TRP A 29 6.42 -1.61 1.52
CA TRP A 29 6.89 -0.67 2.55
C TRP A 29 8.31 -0.22 2.26
N ASN A 30 8.71 0.91 2.85
CA ASN A 30 10.09 1.35 2.79
C ASN A 30 10.89 0.62 3.89
N ALA A 31 11.75 -0.31 3.48
CA ALA A 31 12.57 -1.10 4.38
C ALA A 31 13.90 -0.42 4.73
N GLY A 32 14.23 0.70 4.07
CA GLY A 32 15.49 1.41 4.28
C GLY A 32 15.35 2.62 5.19
N ALA A 33 16.49 3.25 5.50
CA ALA A 33 16.54 4.46 6.31
C ALA A 33 16.35 5.76 5.48
N GLN A 34 16.40 5.65 4.15
CA GLN A 34 16.25 6.78 3.23
C GLN A 34 14.90 6.71 2.53
N PRO A 35 14.36 7.85 2.05
CA PRO A 35 13.17 7.85 1.25
C PRO A 35 13.30 6.96 0.01
N ALA A 36 12.26 6.22 -0.31
CA ALA A 36 12.19 5.37 -1.49
C ALA A 36 11.19 5.95 -2.49
N ARG A 37 11.46 5.76 -3.78
CA ARG A 37 10.57 6.18 -4.87
C ARG A 37 10.25 5.01 -5.75
N THR A 38 9.00 4.93 -6.17
CA THR A 38 8.53 3.89 -7.09
C THR A 38 7.69 4.52 -8.20
N VAL A 39 7.64 3.83 -9.33
CA VAL A 39 6.70 4.14 -10.40
C VAL A 39 5.73 2.98 -10.50
N GLU A 40 4.45 3.25 -10.40
CA GLU A 40 3.40 2.27 -10.58
C GLU A 40 2.72 2.44 -11.92
N ASN A 41 2.67 1.36 -12.71
CA ASN A 41 1.89 1.30 -13.92
C ASN A 41 0.66 0.45 -13.65
N ILE A 42 -0.51 1.03 -13.80
CA ILE A 42 -1.77 0.37 -13.48
C ILE A 42 -2.60 0.27 -14.75
N SER A 43 -3.09 -0.92 -15.03
CA SER A 43 -3.94 -1.19 -16.19
C SER A 43 -5.19 -1.95 -15.72
N PRO A 44 -6.38 -1.55 -16.18
CA PRO A 44 -6.66 -0.41 -17.05
C PRO A 44 -6.58 0.94 -16.35
N ALA A 45 -6.67 2.02 -17.11
CA ALA A 45 -6.66 3.40 -16.58
C ALA A 45 -7.90 3.70 -15.73
N GLY A 46 -7.80 4.72 -14.88
CA GLY A 46 -8.90 5.17 -14.01
C GLY A 46 -8.60 5.02 -12.51
N PHE A 47 -7.68 4.16 -12.15
CA PHE A 47 -7.32 3.92 -10.74
C PHE A 47 -6.60 5.11 -10.11
N GLU A 48 -6.07 6.02 -10.89
CA GLU A 48 -5.43 7.24 -10.41
C GLU A 48 -6.37 8.10 -9.55
N LYS A 49 -7.66 8.02 -9.80
CA LYS A 49 -8.66 8.73 -8.99
C LYS A 49 -8.74 8.21 -7.57
N HIS A 50 -8.47 6.91 -7.37
CA HIS A 50 -8.38 6.31 -6.05
C HIS A 50 -7.29 6.97 -5.22
N PHE A 51 -6.12 7.20 -5.83
CA PHE A 51 -5.02 7.86 -5.13
C PHE A 51 -5.33 9.30 -4.78
N ASP A 52 -6.05 10.03 -5.62
CA ASP A 52 -6.48 11.39 -5.31
C ASP A 52 -7.39 11.41 -4.09
N GLU A 53 -8.35 10.50 -4.01
CA GLU A 53 -9.30 10.44 -2.90
C GLU A 53 -8.63 10.00 -1.59
N ILE A 54 -7.79 8.97 -1.61
CA ILE A 54 -7.08 8.55 -0.40
C ILE A 54 -6.07 9.59 0.06
N GLY A 55 -5.48 10.32 -0.88
CA GLY A 55 -4.56 11.40 -0.59
C GLY A 55 -5.19 12.48 0.28
N GLU A 56 -6.42 12.84 0.01
CA GLU A 56 -7.16 13.81 0.83
C GLU A 56 -7.36 13.32 2.26
N VAL A 57 -7.69 12.04 2.44
CA VAL A 57 -7.89 11.45 3.77
C VAL A 57 -6.58 11.40 4.55
N VAL A 58 -5.49 10.97 3.91
CA VAL A 58 -4.18 10.89 4.53
C VAL A 58 -3.65 12.28 4.88
N TRP A 59 -3.83 13.24 4.00
CA TRP A 59 -3.39 14.62 4.22
C TRP A 59 -4.13 15.28 5.38
N ALA A 60 -5.44 15.02 5.49
CA ALA A 60 -6.25 15.55 6.60
C ALA A 60 -5.82 15.00 7.96
N ALA A 61 -5.18 13.84 8.00
CA ALA A 61 -4.66 13.26 9.24
C ALA A 61 -3.38 13.94 9.74
N ALA A 62 -2.76 14.81 8.93
CA ALA A 62 -1.60 15.63 9.31
C ALA A 62 -0.45 14.83 9.94
N GLY A 63 -0.13 13.66 9.36
CA GLY A 63 0.95 12.80 9.85
C GLY A 63 0.55 11.82 10.95
N GLY A 64 -0.69 11.88 11.45
CA GLY A 64 -1.25 10.90 12.38
C GLY A 64 -1.86 9.70 11.67
N GLU A 65 -2.68 8.94 12.39
CA GLU A 65 -3.41 7.84 11.78
C GLU A 65 -4.53 8.37 10.88
N PRO A 66 -4.61 7.91 9.62
CA PRO A 66 -5.72 8.28 8.75
C PRO A 66 -7.03 7.64 9.20
N ASP A 67 -8.15 8.17 8.70
CA ASP A 67 -9.46 7.58 8.93
C ASP A 67 -9.60 6.29 8.09
N PHE A 68 -9.34 5.15 8.72
CA PHE A 68 -9.38 3.86 8.04
C PHE A 68 -10.78 3.49 7.53
N ALA A 69 -11.84 3.99 8.18
CA ALA A 69 -13.20 3.75 7.71
C ALA A 69 -13.44 4.41 6.35
N LYS A 70 -12.94 5.63 6.17
CA LYS A 70 -13.01 6.33 4.88
C LYS A 70 -12.14 5.67 3.83
N LEU A 71 -10.94 5.22 4.19
CA LEU A 71 -10.06 4.50 3.26
C LEU A 71 -10.70 3.22 2.76
N THR A 72 -11.35 2.47 3.64
CA THR A 72 -12.08 1.25 3.27
C THR A 72 -13.26 1.55 2.36
N GLU A 73 -14.02 2.59 2.64
CA GLU A 73 -15.14 3.02 1.79
C GLU A 73 -14.67 3.38 0.38
N ILE A 74 -13.58 4.14 0.29
CA ILE A 74 -12.99 4.51 -1.00
C ILE A 74 -12.51 3.25 -1.73
N ALA A 75 -11.83 2.35 -1.04
CA ALA A 75 -11.36 1.10 -1.62
C ALA A 75 -12.51 0.29 -2.23
N ASP A 76 -13.63 0.17 -1.51
CA ASP A 76 -14.81 -0.55 -1.98
C ASP A 76 -15.36 0.04 -3.30
N ARG A 77 -15.37 1.36 -3.43
CA ARG A 77 -15.83 2.01 -4.65
C ARG A 77 -14.97 1.71 -5.88
N TYR A 78 -13.70 1.38 -5.66
CA TYR A 78 -12.75 1.05 -6.73
C TYR A 78 -12.49 -0.46 -6.86
N GLY A 79 -13.28 -1.28 -6.19
CA GLY A 79 -13.17 -2.74 -6.28
C GLY A 79 -11.98 -3.31 -5.53
N LEU A 80 -11.44 -2.58 -4.56
CA LEU A 80 -10.34 -3.04 -3.73
C LEU A 80 -10.85 -3.66 -2.43
N THR A 81 -10.19 -4.72 -1.99
CA THR A 81 -10.40 -5.29 -0.67
C THR A 81 -9.20 -4.97 0.22
N MET A 82 -9.45 -4.33 1.35
CA MET A 82 -8.42 -3.98 2.33
C MET A 82 -8.39 -5.02 3.43
N TYR A 83 -7.25 -5.67 3.63
CA TYR A 83 -7.05 -6.67 4.69
C TYR A 83 -6.42 -6.02 5.91
N MET A 84 -7.11 -5.06 6.52
CA MET A 84 -6.57 -4.29 7.66
C MET A 84 -6.30 -5.16 8.88
N GLU A 85 -7.02 -6.25 9.03
CA GLU A 85 -6.80 -7.22 10.09
C GLU A 85 -5.43 -7.91 10.03
N ARG A 86 -4.77 -7.88 8.87
CA ARG A 86 -3.43 -8.46 8.68
C ARG A 86 -2.31 -7.48 8.97
N VAL A 87 -2.63 -6.19 9.09
CA VAL A 87 -1.62 -5.14 9.27
C VAL A 87 -0.81 -5.30 10.56
N PRO A 88 -1.42 -5.56 11.75
CA PRO A 88 -0.64 -5.73 12.96
C PRO A 88 0.43 -6.84 12.87
N ALA A 89 0.08 -7.96 12.25
CA ALA A 89 1.03 -9.07 12.09
C ALA A 89 2.19 -8.69 11.15
N LEU A 90 1.91 -7.92 10.10
CA LEU A 90 2.95 -7.42 9.18
C LEU A 90 3.88 -6.43 9.87
N LEU A 91 3.33 -5.53 10.66
CA LEU A 91 4.13 -4.55 11.42
C LEU A 91 5.08 -5.25 12.38
N GLU A 92 4.61 -6.29 13.06
CA GLU A 92 5.44 -7.07 13.96
C GLU A 92 6.49 -7.89 13.21
N LYS A 93 6.08 -8.62 12.17
CA LYS A 93 6.97 -9.50 11.40
C LYS A 93 8.16 -8.75 10.78
N TYR A 94 7.93 -7.55 10.27
CA TYR A 94 8.95 -6.75 9.58
C TYR A 94 9.44 -5.56 10.39
N ASN A 95 9.04 -5.47 11.66
CA ASN A 95 9.43 -4.38 12.57
C ASN A 95 9.14 -2.99 11.95
N LEU A 96 7.90 -2.81 11.53
CA LEU A 96 7.44 -1.60 10.86
C LEU A 96 6.51 -0.78 11.75
N ARG A 97 6.27 0.46 11.35
CA ARG A 97 5.27 1.34 11.94
C ARG A 97 4.47 2.04 10.85
N LEU A 98 3.24 2.41 11.16
CA LEU A 98 2.41 3.23 10.28
C LEU A 98 2.82 4.70 10.39
N GLY A 99 2.91 5.34 9.25
CA GLY A 99 3.19 6.76 9.16
C GLY A 99 4.65 7.15 8.99
#